data_35122d9b1ff0ce49b9411c08c6380ff9
#
_entry.id   35122d9b1ff0ce49b9411c08c6380ff9
#
_cell.length_a   1.000
_cell.length_b   1.000
_cell.length_c   1.000
_cell.angle_alpha   90.00
_cell.angle_beta   90.00
_cell.angle_gamma   90.00
#
_symmetry.space_group_name_H-M   'P 1'
#
loop_
_entity.id
_entity.type
_entity.pdbx_description
1 polymer ?
#
loop_
_entity_poly.entity_id
_entity_poly.type
_entity_poly.pdbx_seq_one_letter_code
_entity_poly.pdbx_strand_id
1 'polypeptide(L)'
;MAQFSVHRNPSADTASWVPYLLVLQNDLLAEISTVVVAPLIHAESFGLPAHILNPAFTIEGHRVVLSTAELAGVSRTTLGEEVLSLGGERDTIMAACDFLFTGI
;
A
#
# COMPACT_ATOMS: atom_id res chain seq x y z
N MET A 1 -14.32 0.09 -0.45
CA MET A 1 -12.92 0.14 -0.02
C MET A 1 -12.61 1.55 0.46
N ALA A 2 -12.03 1.65 1.65
CA ALA A 2 -11.74 2.92 2.29
C ALA A 2 -10.25 3.26 2.12
N GLN A 3 -9.93 4.54 2.25
CA GLN A 3 -8.54 4.98 2.30
C GLN A 3 -7.80 4.20 3.40
N PHE A 4 -6.60 3.74 3.07
CA PHE A 4 -5.71 2.93 3.92
C PHE A 4 -6.20 1.51 4.20
N SER A 5 -7.21 1.03 3.49
CA SER A 5 -7.55 -0.39 3.54
C SER A 5 -6.47 -1.22 2.83
N VAL A 6 -6.19 -2.39 3.41
CA VAL A 6 -5.21 -3.34 2.88
C VAL A 6 -5.97 -4.48 2.21
N HIS A 7 -5.61 -4.76 0.98
CA HIS A 7 -6.24 -5.80 0.18
C HIS A 7 -5.23 -6.85 -0.26
N ARG A 8 -5.68 -8.08 -0.41
CA ARG A 8 -4.82 -9.13 -0.96
C ARG A 8 -4.46 -8.80 -2.40
N ASN A 9 -3.22 -9.08 -2.76
CA ASN A 9 -2.78 -8.99 -4.15
C ASN A 9 -3.24 -10.25 -4.89
N PRO A 10 -4.17 -10.14 -5.86
CA PRO A 10 -4.69 -11.33 -6.54
C PRO A 10 -3.78 -11.84 -7.66
N SER A 11 -2.69 -11.13 -7.99
CA SER A 11 -1.79 -11.56 -9.06
C SER A 11 -0.92 -12.73 -8.61
N ALA A 12 -1.12 -13.89 -9.20
CA ALA A 12 -0.33 -15.09 -8.90
C ALA A 12 1.16 -14.88 -9.19
N ASP A 13 1.48 -14.02 -10.16
CA ASP A 13 2.87 -13.78 -10.57
C ASP A 13 3.67 -13.02 -9.52
N THR A 14 3.02 -12.18 -8.70
CA THR A 14 3.72 -11.29 -7.75
C THR A 14 3.36 -11.54 -6.29
N ALA A 15 2.32 -12.30 -6.00
CA ALA A 15 1.81 -12.46 -4.63
C ALA A 15 2.81 -13.07 -3.67
N SER A 16 3.82 -13.81 -4.15
CA SER A 16 4.81 -14.44 -3.28
C SER A 16 5.74 -13.41 -2.60
N TRP A 17 5.95 -12.25 -3.21
CA TRP A 17 6.74 -11.18 -2.57
C TRP A 17 5.93 -9.90 -2.33
N VAL A 18 4.80 -9.73 -3.00
CA VAL A 18 3.87 -8.62 -2.78
C VAL A 18 2.54 -9.21 -2.30
N PRO A 19 2.41 -9.53 -1.01
CA PRO A 19 1.18 -10.16 -0.51
C PRO A 19 -0.03 -9.23 -0.51
N TYR A 20 0.19 -7.92 -0.40
CA TYR A 20 -0.91 -6.97 -0.22
C TYR A 20 -0.72 -5.70 -1.04
N LEU A 21 -1.84 -5.01 -1.27
CA LEU A 21 -1.88 -3.66 -1.84
C LEU A 21 -2.57 -2.74 -0.84
N LEU A 22 -2.01 -1.55 -0.64
CA LEU A 22 -2.55 -0.54 0.27
C LEU A 22 -3.26 0.54 -0.54
N VAL A 23 -4.52 0.82 -0.22
CA VAL A 23 -5.29 1.89 -0.85
C VAL A 23 -4.82 3.24 -0.29
N LEU A 24 -4.36 4.13 -1.17
CA LEU A 24 -3.89 5.47 -0.80
C LEU A 24 -4.91 6.55 -1.11
N GLN A 25 -5.79 6.31 -2.07
CA GLN A 25 -6.73 7.29 -2.56
C GLN A 25 -7.79 7.63 -1.52
N ASN A 26 -8.11 8.93 -1.37
CA ASN A 26 -9.12 9.35 -0.40
C ASN A 26 -10.53 8.93 -0.81
N ASP A 27 -11.43 8.88 0.17
CA ASP A 27 -12.78 8.37 -0.03
C ASP A 27 -13.69 9.30 -0.86
N LEU A 28 -13.31 10.56 -1.01
CA LEU A 28 -14.07 11.50 -1.82
C LEU A 28 -14.07 11.14 -3.31
N LEU A 29 -13.09 10.32 -3.72
CA LEU A 29 -12.95 9.88 -5.11
C LEU A 29 -13.50 8.46 -5.32
N ALA A 30 -14.43 8.02 -4.49
CA ALA A 30 -14.93 6.65 -4.52
C ALA A 30 -15.64 6.27 -5.83
N GLU A 31 -16.14 7.25 -6.58
CA GLU A 31 -16.87 7.00 -7.83
C GLU A 31 -15.96 6.85 -9.05
N ILE A 32 -14.67 7.16 -8.92
CA ILE A 32 -13.72 6.96 -10.00
C ILE A 32 -13.46 5.44 -10.14
N SER A 33 -13.43 4.94 -11.37
CA SER A 33 -13.28 3.51 -11.64
C SER A 33 -11.89 2.95 -11.29
N THR A 34 -10.91 3.83 -11.12
CA THR A 34 -9.56 3.46 -10.69
C THR A 34 -9.31 3.87 -9.26
N VAL A 35 -8.34 3.24 -8.64
CA VAL A 35 -7.91 3.57 -7.28
C VAL A 35 -6.38 3.52 -7.21
N VAL A 36 -5.79 4.52 -6.56
CA VAL A 36 -4.34 4.56 -6.36
C VAL A 36 -3.99 3.66 -5.19
N VAL A 37 -3.10 2.72 -5.45
CA VAL A 37 -2.59 1.78 -4.45
C VAL A 37 -1.08 1.77 -4.48
N ALA A 38 -0.46 1.26 -3.41
CA ALA A 38 0.97 0.97 -3.39
C ALA A 38 1.19 -0.45 -2.87
N PRO A 39 2.20 -1.16 -3.39
CA PRO A 39 2.45 -2.52 -2.93
C PRO A 39 3.03 -2.55 -1.53
N LEU A 40 2.60 -3.56 -0.76
CA LEU A 40 3.21 -3.92 0.51
C LEU A 40 4.01 -5.19 0.25
N ILE A 41 5.33 -5.09 0.36
CA ILE A 41 6.27 -6.13 -0.04
C ILE A 41 6.82 -6.80 1.21
N HIS A 42 6.94 -8.12 1.21
CA HIS A 42 7.60 -8.82 2.32
C HIS A 42 8.96 -8.19 2.61
N ALA A 43 9.24 -7.90 3.89
CA ALA A 43 10.47 -7.21 4.29
C ALA A 43 11.73 -7.93 3.78
N GLU A 44 11.72 -9.25 3.78
CA GLU A 44 12.83 -10.07 3.30
C GLU A 44 13.09 -9.92 1.79
N SER A 45 12.08 -9.49 1.03
CA SER A 45 12.19 -9.31 -0.42
C SER A 45 12.46 -7.85 -0.82
N PHE A 46 12.27 -6.90 0.11
CA PHE A 46 12.36 -5.48 -0.22
C PHE A 46 13.79 -4.97 -0.32
N GLY A 47 14.69 -5.56 0.42
CA GLY A 47 16.03 -5.03 0.57
C GLY A 47 16.07 -3.99 1.68
N LEU A 48 16.84 -2.90 1.50
CA LEU A 48 17.05 -1.88 2.53
C LEU A 48 16.03 -0.74 2.39
N PRO A 49 15.08 -0.61 3.33
CA PRO A 49 14.08 0.45 3.26
C PRO A 49 14.70 1.84 3.48
N ALA A 50 14.22 2.83 2.74
CA ALA A 50 14.58 4.22 2.97
C ALA A 50 13.73 4.78 4.11
N HIS A 51 14.37 5.52 5.02
CA HIS A 51 13.68 6.15 6.14
C HIS A 51 12.61 7.12 5.62
N ILE A 52 11.45 7.14 6.26
CA ILE A 52 10.26 7.92 5.91
C ILE A 52 9.58 7.38 4.64
N LEU A 53 10.31 7.18 3.55
CA LEU A 53 9.71 6.75 2.28
C LEU A 53 9.11 5.35 2.34
N ASN A 54 9.76 4.44 3.08
CA ASN A 54 9.37 3.03 3.11
C ASN A 54 9.03 2.55 4.52
N PRO A 55 7.88 2.98 5.08
CA PRO A 55 7.49 2.50 6.40
C PRO A 55 7.15 1.01 6.36
N ALA A 56 7.37 0.33 7.49
CA ALA A 56 7.09 -1.09 7.64
C ALA A 56 5.91 -1.31 8.58
N PHE A 57 5.14 -2.35 8.30
CA PHE A 57 3.96 -2.72 9.08
C PHE A 57 3.95 -4.23 9.30
N THR A 58 3.24 -4.68 10.33
CA THR A 58 2.99 -6.10 10.55
C THR A 58 1.53 -6.40 10.21
N ILE A 59 1.30 -7.28 9.24
CA ILE A 59 -0.04 -7.64 8.78
C ILE A 59 -0.14 -9.16 8.77
N GLU A 60 -1.10 -9.69 9.51
CA GLU A 60 -1.30 -11.14 9.64
C GLU A 60 -0.01 -11.88 10.07
N GLY A 61 0.79 -11.24 10.92
CA GLY A 61 2.05 -11.81 11.38
C GLY A 61 3.21 -11.65 10.40
N HIS A 62 2.98 -11.06 9.23
CA HIS A 62 4.03 -10.83 8.23
C HIS A 62 4.56 -9.40 8.32
N ARG A 63 5.88 -9.27 8.32
CA ARG A 63 6.51 -7.95 8.25
C ARG A 63 6.57 -7.52 6.79
N VAL A 64 5.94 -6.40 6.47
CA VAL A 64 5.87 -5.87 5.10
C VAL A 64 6.32 -4.42 5.08
N VAL A 65 6.81 -3.99 3.92
CA VAL A 65 7.32 -2.64 3.70
C VAL A 65 6.52 -1.98 2.58
N LEU A 66 6.10 -0.74 2.81
CA LEU A 66 5.36 0.02 1.81
C LEU A 66 6.33 0.51 0.72
N SER A 67 6.11 0.04 -0.50
CA SER A 67 6.87 0.52 -1.66
C SER A 67 6.17 1.74 -2.24
N THR A 68 6.36 2.86 -1.59
CA THR A 68 5.65 4.10 -1.89
C THR A 68 5.92 4.59 -3.32
N ALA A 69 7.16 4.46 -3.78
CA ALA A 69 7.55 4.90 -5.13
C ALA A 69 6.92 4.06 -6.24
N GLU A 70 6.36 2.91 -5.92
CA GLU A 70 5.68 2.05 -6.89
C GLU A 70 4.17 2.22 -6.89
N LEU A 71 3.66 3.30 -6.29
CA LEU A 71 2.23 3.55 -6.32
C LEU A 71 1.73 3.64 -7.77
N ALA A 72 0.51 3.19 -7.99
CA ALA A 72 -0.09 3.16 -9.33
C ALA A 72 -1.60 3.18 -9.23
N GLY A 73 -2.24 3.70 -10.27
CA GLY A 73 -3.67 3.59 -10.44
C GLY A 73 -4.03 2.24 -11.03
N VAL A 74 -4.93 1.53 -10.39
CA VAL A 74 -5.42 0.24 -10.87
C VAL A 74 -6.94 0.26 -10.91
N SER A 75 -7.54 -0.64 -11.69
CA SER A 75 -8.98 -0.81 -11.67
C SER A 75 -9.41 -1.32 -10.30
N ARG A 76 -10.49 -0.74 -9.74
CA ARG A 76 -11.04 -1.19 -8.45
C ARG A 76 -11.39 -2.68 -8.46
N THR A 77 -11.75 -3.21 -9.62
CA THR A 77 -12.13 -4.62 -9.74
C THR A 77 -10.96 -5.58 -9.63
N THR A 78 -9.72 -5.08 -9.67
CA THR A 78 -8.52 -5.92 -9.59
C THR A 78 -8.02 -6.14 -8.18
N LEU A 79 -8.62 -5.52 -7.17
CA LEU A 79 -8.21 -5.72 -5.80
C LEU A 79 -8.80 -6.99 -5.23
N GLY A 80 -8.02 -7.71 -4.46
CA GLY A 80 -8.51 -8.87 -3.71
C GLY A 80 -9.33 -8.45 -2.49
N GLU A 81 -9.63 -9.42 -1.62
CA GLU A 81 -10.42 -9.14 -0.42
C GLU A 81 -9.70 -8.19 0.52
N GLU A 82 -10.46 -7.42 1.27
CA GLU A 82 -9.90 -6.56 2.32
C GLU A 82 -9.46 -7.41 3.50
N VAL A 83 -8.24 -7.14 3.99
CA VAL A 83 -7.64 -7.86 5.12
C VAL A 83 -7.83 -7.07 6.42
N LEU A 84 -7.48 -5.78 6.38
CA LEU A 84 -7.60 -4.88 7.53
C LEU A 84 -7.44 -3.44 7.06
N SER A 85 -7.56 -2.50 8.00
CA SER A 85 -7.32 -1.08 7.74
C SER A 85 -6.06 -0.62 8.46
N LEU A 86 -5.24 0.17 7.77
CA LEU A 86 -4.11 0.89 8.38
C LEU A 86 -4.47 2.36 8.66
N GLY A 87 -5.75 2.65 8.86
CA GLY A 87 -6.20 4.01 9.17
C GLY A 87 -5.55 4.64 10.39
N GLY A 88 -5.13 3.82 11.37
CA GLY A 88 -4.38 4.28 12.54
C GLY A 88 -2.96 4.70 12.23
N GLU A 89 -2.44 4.37 11.05
CA GLU A 89 -1.08 4.70 10.59
C GLU A 89 -1.09 5.83 9.56
N ARG A 90 -2.16 6.60 9.52
CA ARG A 90 -2.36 7.67 8.53
C ARG A 90 -1.15 8.61 8.43
N ASP A 91 -0.67 9.09 9.58
CA ASP A 91 0.40 10.09 9.58
C ASP A 91 1.70 9.52 8.99
N THR A 92 2.01 8.28 9.30
CA THR A 92 3.19 7.60 8.76
C THR A 92 3.06 7.39 7.24
N ILE A 93 1.90 6.95 6.80
CA ILE A 93 1.65 6.71 5.36
C ILE A 93 1.67 8.02 4.58
N MET A 94 0.99 9.04 5.08
CA MET A 94 0.97 10.34 4.41
C MET A 94 2.35 11.00 4.38
N ALA A 95 3.16 10.83 5.44
CA ALA A 95 4.53 11.32 5.44
C ALA A 95 5.37 10.66 4.34
N ALA A 96 5.16 9.38 4.08
CA ALA A 96 5.85 8.67 3.00
C ALA A 96 5.44 9.23 1.63
N CYS A 97 4.14 9.47 1.42
CA CYS A 97 3.64 10.06 0.17
C CYS A 97 4.15 11.48 -0.02
N ASP A 98 4.13 12.29 1.03
CA ASP A 98 4.62 13.66 0.97
C ASP A 98 6.12 13.68 0.63
N PHE A 99 6.87 12.78 1.23
CA PHE A 99 8.31 12.68 0.94
C PHE A 99 8.57 12.29 -0.52
N LEU A 100 7.76 11.39 -1.05
CA LEU A 100 7.87 10.97 -2.46
C LEU A 100 7.65 12.14 -3.41
N PHE A 101 6.63 12.97 -3.15
CA PHE A 101 6.22 14.01 -4.08
C PHE A 101 6.91 15.36 -3.85
N THR A 102 7.24 15.69 -2.61
CA THR A 102 7.78 17.01 -2.27
C THR A 102 9.18 16.97 -1.66
N GLY A 103 9.64 15.82 -1.23
CA GLY A 103 10.96 15.67 -0.61
C GLY A 103 11.03 16.18 0.83
N ILE A 104 9.87 16.37 1.45
CA ILE A 104 9.85 16.89 2.82
C ILE A 104 9.33 15.84 3.79
#